data_5f9bb975891954bdedda0aa82cea947e
#
_entry.id   5f9bb975891954bdedda0aa82cea947e
#
_cell.length_a   1.000
_cell.length_b   1.000
_cell.length_c   1.000
_cell.angle_alpha   90.00
_cell.angle_beta   90.00
_cell.angle_gamma   90.00
#
_symmetry.space_group_name_H-M   'P 1'
#
loop_
_entity.id
_entity.type
_entity.pdbx_description
1 polymer ?
#
loop_
_entity_poly.entity_id
_entity_poly.type
_entity_poly.pdbx_seq_one_letter_code
_entity_poly.pdbx_strand_id
1 'polypeptide(L)'
;MFRDDPLLGFSWQLLRPRVGRLALASMFGVLSLGSALALAGISAWLITRAWQMPPVLDLSVAVVAVRALGISRGVLGYCQRLASHDTALRAAANARTGLYRRLAETATDDVMRMPSGELVARIGGSVDDLADVLVRALLPIVVSVVLSAAAVGVIAVISPAAAAVLAVCLLIAGVLAPGIAARAADASESVAAHHRSQRDTATMLALEYAPELRVSGRLAAVINESERQHTALGHAVDRAAAPAAVAAAMPSAAIGASVLGSVVAALALAPTVAPTTVAILMLLPLSAFEATAALPDAALQLGRSRIAARRLRALTEPEPGLRRRPAAAAVDLQPGARLAVLGPSGSGKTTLLMAIAGQYTEKPQRAAFFAEDAHLFDTTVRDNLLVARGDATDDELSAALHRVGLGTWFAALPDGLSSILVGGAAAVSAGQRRRLLLARALISSFPIVLLDEPTENLDAADAERILTELLTPGGLFAADRTVVVATHHLPAGVDCPTIRCAALPRRSDE
;
A
#
# COMPACT_ATOMS: atom_id res chain seq x y z
N MET A 1 -5.50 -1.71 -23.79
CA MET A 1 -4.35 -2.09 -22.95
C MET A 1 -4.56 -1.84 -21.45
N PHE A 2 -5.21 -0.77 -21.02
CA PHE A 2 -5.47 -0.51 -19.57
C PHE A 2 -6.76 -1.14 -19.01
N ARG A 3 -7.66 -1.59 -19.86
CA ARG A 3 -8.98 -2.09 -19.46
C ARG A 3 -9.04 -3.59 -19.16
N ASP A 4 -8.06 -4.32 -19.65
CA ASP A 4 -8.02 -5.79 -19.58
C ASP A 4 -7.17 -6.33 -18.42
N ASP A 5 -6.38 -5.47 -17.75
CA ASP A 5 -5.63 -5.83 -16.55
C ASP A 5 -6.48 -5.52 -15.30
N PRO A 6 -6.95 -6.55 -14.57
CA PRO A 6 -7.81 -6.37 -13.39
C PRO A 6 -7.14 -5.55 -12.28
N LEU A 7 -5.81 -5.50 -12.22
CA LEU A 7 -5.05 -4.72 -11.24
C LEU A 7 -5.07 -3.23 -11.60
N LEU A 8 -4.96 -2.90 -12.89
CA LEU A 8 -5.04 -1.51 -13.35
C LEU A 8 -6.47 -0.97 -13.22
N GLY A 9 -7.49 -1.82 -13.44
CA GLY A 9 -8.88 -1.49 -13.19
C GLY A 9 -9.14 -1.17 -11.71
N PHE A 10 -8.63 -2.00 -10.80
CA PHE A 10 -8.68 -1.78 -9.35
C PHE A 10 -7.99 -0.46 -8.95
N SER A 11 -6.78 -0.22 -9.46
CA SER A 11 -6.02 1.01 -9.21
C SER A 11 -6.77 2.26 -9.64
N TRP A 12 -7.39 2.22 -10.83
CA TRP A 12 -8.17 3.33 -11.37
C TRP A 12 -9.42 3.62 -10.54
N GLN A 13 -10.12 2.56 -10.10
CA GLN A 13 -11.28 2.68 -9.22
C GLN A 13 -10.93 3.24 -7.85
N LEU A 14 -9.76 2.86 -7.31
CA LEU A 14 -9.30 3.31 -6.01
C LEU A 14 -8.85 4.78 -6.04
N LEU A 15 -8.05 5.15 -7.02
CA LEU A 15 -7.51 6.51 -7.17
C LEU A 15 -8.56 7.52 -7.61
N ARG A 16 -9.55 7.11 -8.41
CA ARG A 16 -10.59 7.98 -9.00
C ARG A 16 -10.03 9.32 -9.50
N PRO A 17 -9.01 9.32 -10.37
CA PRO A 17 -8.36 10.55 -10.80
C PRO A 17 -9.33 11.42 -11.58
N ARG A 18 -9.20 12.74 -11.44
CA ARG A 18 -9.97 13.70 -12.23
C ARG A 18 -9.39 13.77 -13.65
N VAL A 19 -10.00 13.04 -14.59
CA VAL A 19 -9.52 12.89 -15.97
C VAL A 19 -9.25 14.24 -16.64
N GLY A 20 -10.10 15.25 -16.42
CA GLY A 20 -9.90 16.59 -16.98
C GLY A 20 -8.62 17.28 -16.50
N ARG A 21 -8.23 17.10 -15.22
CA ARG A 21 -6.97 17.66 -14.70
C ARG A 21 -5.76 16.88 -15.21
N LEU A 22 -5.88 15.59 -15.37
CA LEU A 22 -4.84 14.74 -15.96
C LEU A 22 -4.60 15.11 -17.42
N ALA A 23 -5.69 15.32 -18.19
CA ALA A 23 -5.62 15.81 -19.57
C ALA A 23 -4.96 17.20 -19.65
N LEU A 24 -5.30 18.10 -18.72
CA LEU A 24 -4.68 19.43 -18.63
C LEU A 24 -3.17 19.33 -18.34
N ALA A 25 -2.77 18.47 -17.40
CA ALA A 25 -1.35 18.24 -17.10
C ALA A 25 -0.61 17.66 -18.32
N SER A 26 -1.23 16.71 -19.03
CA SER A 26 -0.68 16.14 -20.27
C SER A 26 -0.55 17.19 -21.37
N MET A 27 -1.53 18.06 -21.52
CA MET A 27 -1.50 19.18 -22.47
C MET A 27 -0.34 20.13 -22.16
N PHE A 28 -0.16 20.53 -20.90
CA PHE A 28 0.99 21.35 -20.51
C PHE A 28 2.33 20.64 -20.78
N GLY A 29 2.40 19.33 -20.57
CA GLY A 29 3.58 18.52 -20.88
C GLY A 29 3.90 18.50 -22.38
N VAL A 30 2.89 18.27 -23.20
CA VAL A 30 3.02 18.30 -24.67
C VAL A 30 3.44 19.69 -25.15
N LEU A 31 2.85 20.74 -24.63
CA LEU A 31 3.20 22.12 -25.00
C LEU A 31 4.61 22.50 -24.50
N SER A 32 5.01 22.07 -23.32
CA SER A 32 6.34 22.33 -22.76
C SER A 32 7.45 21.69 -23.61
N LEU A 33 7.39 20.37 -23.80
CA LEU A 33 8.39 19.66 -24.62
C LEU A 33 8.20 19.92 -26.11
N GLY A 34 6.98 20.19 -26.57
CA GLY A 34 6.70 20.69 -27.92
C GLY A 34 7.39 22.03 -28.20
N SER A 35 7.40 22.94 -27.19
CA SER A 35 8.18 24.18 -27.28
C SER A 35 9.68 23.91 -27.40
N ALA A 36 10.21 22.88 -26.72
CA ALA A 36 11.60 22.47 -26.84
C ALA A 36 11.91 21.93 -28.24
N LEU A 37 11.04 21.10 -28.79
CA LEU A 37 11.17 20.54 -30.14
C LEU A 37 11.10 21.66 -31.21
N ALA A 38 10.13 22.55 -31.07
CA ALA A 38 10.00 23.73 -31.97
C ALA A 38 11.21 24.69 -31.86
N LEU A 39 11.71 24.87 -30.61
CA LEU A 39 12.92 25.68 -30.36
C LEU A 39 14.12 25.11 -31.11
N ALA A 40 14.32 23.75 -31.07
CA ALA A 40 15.42 23.11 -31.80
C ALA A 40 15.29 23.31 -33.32
N GLY A 41 14.11 23.17 -33.89
CA GLY A 41 13.84 23.35 -35.30
C GLY A 41 14.05 24.81 -35.74
N ILE A 42 13.50 25.77 -34.99
CA ILE A 42 13.65 27.21 -35.31
C ILE A 42 15.10 27.66 -35.10
N SER A 43 15.82 27.17 -34.10
CA SER A 43 17.22 27.47 -33.87
C SER A 43 18.09 26.92 -35.00
N ALA A 44 17.84 25.70 -35.46
CA ALA A 44 18.52 25.13 -36.63
C ALA A 44 18.32 26.00 -37.89
N TRP A 45 17.07 26.40 -38.15
CA TRP A 45 16.71 27.28 -39.24
C TRP A 45 17.41 28.67 -39.09
N LEU A 46 17.34 29.27 -37.90
CA LEU A 46 17.89 30.59 -37.63
C LEU A 46 19.42 30.63 -37.82
N ILE A 47 20.15 29.67 -37.29
CA ILE A 47 21.61 29.57 -37.41
C ILE A 47 22.01 29.47 -38.89
N THR A 48 21.35 28.58 -39.64
CA THR A 48 21.66 28.38 -41.06
C THR A 48 21.24 29.60 -41.90
N ARG A 49 20.14 30.23 -41.59
CA ARG A 49 19.69 31.46 -42.28
C ARG A 49 20.62 32.62 -42.00
N ALA A 50 21.06 32.78 -40.75
CA ALA A 50 22.01 33.84 -40.36
C ALA A 50 23.36 33.69 -41.07
N TRP A 51 23.83 32.44 -41.31
CA TRP A 51 25.05 32.19 -42.10
C TRP A 51 24.96 32.69 -43.53
N GLN A 52 23.73 32.77 -44.11
CA GLN A 52 23.48 33.29 -45.45
C GLN A 52 23.53 34.86 -45.52
N MET A 53 23.79 35.54 -44.38
CA MET A 53 23.92 36.99 -44.27
C MET A 53 22.70 37.79 -44.81
N PRO A 54 21.44 37.40 -44.45
CA PRO A 54 20.26 38.15 -44.83
C PRO A 54 20.19 39.48 -44.07
N PRO A 55 19.31 40.42 -44.48
CA PRO A 55 19.00 41.62 -43.70
C PRO A 55 18.55 41.21 -42.27
N VAL A 56 19.00 41.99 -41.26
CA VAL A 56 18.74 41.68 -39.83
C VAL A 56 17.24 41.59 -39.52
N LEU A 57 16.41 42.36 -40.23
CA LEU A 57 14.96 42.34 -40.07
C LEU A 57 14.33 40.98 -40.41
N ASP A 58 14.89 40.25 -41.35
CA ASP A 58 14.38 38.89 -41.73
C ASP A 58 14.56 37.87 -40.63
N LEU A 59 15.47 38.10 -39.67
CA LEU A 59 15.75 37.23 -38.55
C LEU A 59 14.97 37.57 -37.29
N SER A 60 14.41 38.78 -37.22
CA SER A 60 13.81 39.36 -36.01
C SER A 60 12.66 38.49 -35.45
N VAL A 61 11.78 38.00 -36.30
CA VAL A 61 10.65 37.09 -35.90
C VAL A 61 11.17 35.82 -35.32
N ALA A 62 12.17 35.19 -35.94
CA ALA A 62 12.74 33.94 -35.45
C ALA A 62 13.46 34.12 -34.10
N VAL A 63 14.17 35.22 -33.90
CA VAL A 63 14.83 35.55 -32.64
C VAL A 63 13.80 35.72 -31.52
N VAL A 64 12.69 36.43 -31.78
CA VAL A 64 11.59 36.56 -30.81
C VAL A 64 10.93 35.19 -30.52
N ALA A 65 10.70 34.38 -31.55
CA ALA A 65 10.13 33.04 -31.41
C ALA A 65 11.03 32.13 -30.55
N VAL A 66 12.35 32.13 -30.75
CA VAL A 66 13.30 31.38 -29.92
C VAL A 66 13.21 31.78 -28.45
N ARG A 67 13.15 33.10 -28.15
CA ARG A 67 12.99 33.59 -26.78
C ARG A 67 11.64 33.17 -26.19
N ALA A 68 10.55 33.34 -26.94
CA ALA A 68 9.20 32.98 -26.51
C ALA A 68 9.10 31.50 -26.21
N LEU A 69 9.64 30.62 -27.07
CA LEU A 69 9.63 29.15 -26.88
C LEU A 69 10.48 28.74 -25.68
N GLY A 70 11.66 29.40 -25.48
CA GLY A 70 12.49 29.15 -24.30
C GLY A 70 11.78 29.44 -22.97
N ILE A 71 11.07 30.60 -22.92
CA ILE A 71 10.28 30.95 -21.74
C ILE A 71 9.07 29.98 -21.58
N SER A 72 8.36 29.75 -22.69
CA SER A 72 7.19 28.86 -22.69
C SER A 72 7.50 27.44 -22.20
N ARG A 73 8.65 26.86 -22.61
CA ARG A 73 9.14 25.59 -22.11
C ARG A 73 9.20 25.55 -20.58
N GLY A 74 9.80 26.59 -19.97
CA GLY A 74 9.96 26.67 -18.52
C GLY A 74 8.62 26.85 -17.80
N VAL A 75 7.81 27.81 -18.23
CA VAL A 75 6.52 28.15 -17.63
C VAL A 75 5.54 26.97 -17.75
N LEU A 76 5.40 26.41 -18.94
CA LEU A 76 4.50 25.27 -19.18
C LEU A 76 4.94 24.02 -18.41
N GLY A 77 6.26 23.77 -18.30
CA GLY A 77 6.80 22.69 -17.49
C GLY A 77 6.53 22.88 -16.00
N TYR A 78 6.54 24.12 -15.51
CA TYR A 78 6.13 24.41 -14.14
C TYR A 78 4.63 24.15 -13.93
N CYS A 79 3.78 24.64 -14.83
CA CYS A 79 2.33 24.39 -14.80
C CYS A 79 1.99 22.89 -14.87
N GLN A 80 2.72 22.14 -15.70
CA GLN A 80 2.59 20.68 -15.78
C GLN A 80 2.86 20.03 -14.44
N ARG A 81 4.00 20.35 -13.79
CA ARG A 81 4.35 19.79 -12.48
C ARG A 81 3.29 20.11 -11.43
N LEU A 82 2.86 21.37 -11.37
CA LEU A 82 1.83 21.81 -10.43
C LEU A 82 0.51 21.03 -10.62
N ALA A 83 0.02 20.92 -11.86
CA ALA A 83 -1.22 20.23 -12.18
C ALA A 83 -1.14 18.70 -11.93
N SER A 84 0.01 18.09 -12.25
CA SER A 84 0.22 16.66 -12.08
C SER A 84 0.32 16.26 -10.60
N HIS A 85 1.11 16.99 -9.80
CA HIS A 85 1.25 16.73 -8.37
C HIS A 85 -0.05 17.00 -7.59
N ASP A 86 -0.77 18.09 -7.88
CA ASP A 86 -2.10 18.33 -7.28
C ASP A 86 -3.06 17.16 -7.56
N THR A 87 -3.02 16.64 -8.79
CA THR A 87 -3.87 15.50 -9.18
C THR A 87 -3.48 14.21 -8.43
N ALA A 88 -2.18 13.91 -8.32
CA ALA A 88 -1.70 12.72 -7.64
C ALA A 88 -1.96 12.77 -6.12
N LEU A 89 -1.68 13.90 -5.47
CA LEU A 89 -1.91 14.06 -4.03
C LEU A 89 -3.39 13.91 -3.66
N ARG A 90 -4.29 14.50 -4.46
CA ARG A 90 -5.74 14.32 -4.25
C ARG A 90 -6.20 12.90 -4.51
N ALA A 91 -5.64 12.23 -5.53
CA ALA A 91 -5.94 10.83 -5.79
C ALA A 91 -5.46 9.93 -4.64
N ALA A 92 -4.26 10.17 -4.10
CA ALA A 92 -3.74 9.47 -2.93
C ALA A 92 -4.61 9.67 -1.68
N ALA A 93 -5.05 10.92 -1.40
CA ALA A 93 -5.93 11.21 -0.27
C ALA A 93 -7.28 10.48 -0.39
N ASN A 94 -7.88 10.50 -1.59
CA ASN A 94 -9.12 9.78 -1.85
C ASN A 94 -8.95 8.27 -1.71
N ALA A 95 -7.83 7.72 -2.22
CA ALA A 95 -7.53 6.30 -2.12
C ALA A 95 -7.35 5.85 -0.67
N ARG A 96 -6.61 6.62 0.14
CA ARG A 96 -6.44 6.34 1.58
C ARG A 96 -7.78 6.32 2.29
N THR A 97 -8.61 7.35 2.11
CA THR A 97 -9.93 7.42 2.74
C THR A 97 -10.84 6.26 2.31
N GLY A 98 -10.84 5.94 1.02
CA GLY A 98 -11.63 4.81 0.49
C GLY A 98 -11.14 3.46 1.00
N LEU A 99 -9.84 3.29 1.17
CA LEU A 99 -9.22 2.07 1.69
C LEU A 99 -9.53 1.88 3.17
N TYR A 100 -9.35 2.92 4.00
CA TYR A 100 -9.71 2.86 5.42
C TYR A 100 -11.17 2.51 5.63
N ARG A 101 -12.08 3.11 4.83
CA ARG A 101 -13.51 2.79 4.91
C ARG A 101 -13.77 1.31 4.56
N ARG A 102 -13.17 0.80 3.49
CA ARG A 102 -13.31 -0.62 3.12
C ARG A 102 -12.77 -1.55 4.19
N LEU A 103 -11.60 -1.24 4.77
CA LEU A 103 -11.02 -2.03 5.86
C LEU A 103 -11.89 -2.02 7.11
N ALA A 104 -12.50 -0.88 7.45
CA ALA A 104 -13.42 -0.79 8.58
C ALA A 104 -14.73 -1.56 8.36
N GLU A 105 -15.19 -1.66 7.10
CA GLU A 105 -16.39 -2.42 6.73
C GLU A 105 -16.12 -3.92 6.55
N THR A 106 -14.88 -4.31 6.28
CA THR A 106 -14.49 -5.70 6.01
C THR A 106 -13.69 -6.23 7.18
N ALA A 107 -14.36 -6.89 8.13
CA ALA A 107 -13.69 -7.63 9.20
C ALA A 107 -13.02 -8.89 8.61
N THR A 108 -11.77 -8.80 8.21
CA THR A 108 -10.94 -9.96 7.80
C THR A 108 -9.99 -10.30 8.93
N ASP A 109 -10.01 -11.56 9.38
CA ASP A 109 -9.10 -12.09 10.41
C ASP A 109 -7.62 -11.80 10.09
N ASP A 110 -7.24 -11.85 8.82
CA ASP A 110 -5.86 -11.62 8.37
C ASP A 110 -5.41 -10.17 8.62
N VAL A 111 -6.30 -9.18 8.45
CA VAL A 111 -6.01 -7.77 8.72
C VAL A 111 -5.90 -7.53 10.23
N MET A 112 -6.76 -8.19 11.03
CA MET A 112 -6.76 -8.07 12.49
C MET A 112 -5.50 -8.65 13.15
N ARG A 113 -4.89 -9.68 12.54
CA ARG A 113 -3.67 -10.33 13.03
C ARG A 113 -2.38 -9.63 12.59
N MET A 114 -2.48 -8.68 11.67
CA MET A 114 -1.33 -7.96 11.15
C MET A 114 -0.84 -6.91 12.15
N PRO A 115 0.46 -6.81 12.46
CA PRO A 115 0.99 -5.75 13.28
C PRO A 115 0.59 -4.37 12.74
N SER A 116 0.14 -3.47 13.61
CA SER A 116 -0.37 -2.14 13.21
C SER A 116 0.65 -1.33 12.40
N GLY A 117 1.94 -1.43 12.75
CA GLY A 117 3.02 -0.77 12.01
C GLY A 117 3.17 -1.30 10.59
N GLU A 118 3.01 -2.60 10.37
CA GLU A 118 3.06 -3.21 9.05
C GLU A 118 1.84 -2.81 8.20
N LEU A 119 0.66 -2.78 8.80
CA LEU A 119 -0.57 -2.34 8.13
C LEU A 119 -0.45 -0.88 7.66
N VAL A 120 0.01 0.02 8.53
CA VAL A 120 0.23 1.44 8.21
C VAL A 120 1.28 1.61 7.11
N ALA A 121 2.40 0.89 7.18
CA ALA A 121 3.45 0.93 6.17
C ALA A 121 2.97 0.41 4.81
N ARG A 122 2.22 -0.69 4.80
CA ARG A 122 1.63 -1.25 3.56
C ARG A 122 0.62 -0.31 2.92
N ILE A 123 -0.27 0.29 3.72
CA ILE A 123 -1.28 1.22 3.21
C ILE A 123 -0.63 2.51 2.72
N GLY A 124 0.27 3.11 3.53
CA GLY A 124 0.94 4.37 3.18
C GLY A 124 1.75 4.23 1.89
N GLY A 125 2.77 3.40 1.90
CA GLY A 125 3.69 3.23 0.76
C GLY A 125 3.01 2.72 -0.50
N SER A 126 2.08 1.75 -0.38
CA SER A 126 1.41 1.21 -1.57
C SER A 126 0.45 2.20 -2.22
N VAL A 127 -0.21 3.08 -1.46
CA VAL A 127 -1.07 4.13 -2.02
C VAL A 127 -0.23 5.21 -2.71
N ASP A 128 0.94 5.55 -2.18
CA ASP A 128 1.85 6.51 -2.81
C ASP A 128 2.42 5.95 -4.13
N ASP A 129 2.86 4.69 -4.16
CA ASP A 129 3.30 4.01 -5.38
C ASP A 129 2.21 3.97 -6.46
N LEU A 130 0.94 3.80 -6.04
CA LEU A 130 -0.21 3.84 -6.95
C LEU A 130 -0.48 5.25 -7.49
N ALA A 131 -0.42 6.28 -6.66
CA ALA A 131 -0.65 7.66 -7.07
C ALA A 131 0.46 8.17 -7.99
N ASP A 132 1.69 7.77 -7.74
CA ASP A 132 2.86 8.12 -8.54
C ASP A 132 2.77 7.62 -9.99
N VAL A 133 1.98 6.57 -10.26
CA VAL A 133 1.77 6.10 -11.64
C VAL A 133 1.15 7.16 -12.54
N LEU A 134 0.32 8.05 -11.99
CA LEU A 134 -0.31 9.14 -12.75
C LEU A 134 0.71 10.14 -13.26
N VAL A 135 1.71 10.48 -12.42
CA VAL A 135 2.72 11.50 -12.71
C VAL A 135 3.95 10.91 -13.40
N ARG A 136 4.42 9.76 -12.91
CA ARG A 136 5.71 9.17 -13.35
C ARG A 136 5.58 8.14 -14.45
N ALA A 137 4.37 7.67 -14.76
CA ALA A 137 4.17 6.72 -15.84
C ALA A 137 3.19 7.22 -16.89
N LEU A 138 1.94 7.45 -16.54
CA LEU A 138 0.89 7.77 -17.51
C LEU A 138 1.18 9.07 -18.26
N LEU A 139 1.55 10.13 -17.54
CA LEU A 139 1.82 11.43 -18.14
C LEU A 139 3.03 11.42 -19.08
N PRO A 140 4.23 10.89 -18.71
CA PRO A 140 5.36 10.78 -19.62
C PRO A 140 5.05 9.92 -20.86
N ILE A 141 4.31 8.83 -20.70
CA ILE A 141 3.92 7.96 -21.84
C ILE A 141 3.07 8.75 -22.84
N VAL A 142 2.03 9.47 -22.39
CA VAL A 142 1.16 10.25 -23.27
C VAL A 142 1.95 11.34 -23.97
N VAL A 143 2.77 12.11 -23.25
CA VAL A 143 3.60 13.17 -23.81
C VAL A 143 4.59 12.63 -24.83
N SER A 144 5.27 11.52 -24.52
CA SER A 144 6.24 10.89 -25.40
C SER A 144 5.60 10.39 -26.71
N VAL A 145 4.43 9.74 -26.62
CA VAL A 145 3.72 9.26 -27.82
C VAL A 145 3.35 10.42 -28.75
N VAL A 146 2.77 11.48 -28.21
CA VAL A 146 2.34 12.64 -29.00
C VAL A 146 3.54 13.33 -29.67
N LEU A 147 4.61 13.58 -28.92
CA LEU A 147 5.78 14.29 -29.44
C LEU A 147 6.61 13.43 -30.39
N SER A 148 6.74 12.13 -30.13
CA SER A 148 7.39 11.21 -31.08
C SER A 148 6.64 11.16 -32.41
N ALA A 149 5.31 11.08 -32.37
CA ALA A 149 4.49 11.12 -33.58
C ALA A 149 4.65 12.46 -34.32
N ALA A 150 4.66 13.59 -33.58
CA ALA A 150 4.87 14.91 -34.18
C ALA A 150 6.26 15.05 -34.82
N ALA A 151 7.32 14.60 -34.13
CA ALA A 151 8.69 14.65 -34.63
C ALA A 151 8.86 13.79 -35.91
N VAL A 152 8.36 12.56 -35.87
CA VAL A 152 8.37 11.67 -37.04
C VAL A 152 7.58 12.28 -38.21
N GLY A 153 6.41 12.90 -37.93
CA GLY A 153 5.60 13.56 -38.94
C GLY A 153 6.31 14.73 -39.59
N VAL A 154 6.98 15.59 -38.82
CA VAL A 154 7.78 16.71 -39.36
C VAL A 154 8.92 16.22 -40.23
N ILE A 155 9.67 15.20 -39.77
CA ILE A 155 10.78 14.65 -40.53
C ILE A 155 10.29 13.90 -41.79
N ALA A 156 9.11 13.24 -41.74
CA ALA A 156 8.54 12.52 -42.88
C ALA A 156 8.18 13.45 -44.06
N VAL A 157 7.80 14.70 -43.78
CA VAL A 157 7.56 15.71 -44.82
C VAL A 157 8.85 16.07 -45.56
N ILE A 158 10.01 16.02 -44.88
CA ILE A 158 11.32 16.35 -45.46
C ILE A 158 11.94 15.11 -46.12
N SER A 159 11.99 13.99 -45.39
CA SER A 159 12.61 12.74 -45.83
C SER A 159 11.91 11.53 -45.19
N PRO A 160 11.11 10.77 -45.94
CA PRO A 160 10.49 9.56 -45.43
C PRO A 160 11.50 8.51 -44.93
N ALA A 161 12.67 8.41 -45.55
CA ALA A 161 13.72 7.49 -45.12
C ALA A 161 14.30 7.87 -43.76
N ALA A 162 14.59 9.17 -43.51
CA ALA A 162 15.04 9.64 -42.22
C ALA A 162 13.96 9.50 -41.16
N ALA A 163 12.70 9.72 -41.51
CA ALA A 163 11.56 9.52 -40.60
C ALA A 163 11.43 8.03 -40.19
N ALA A 164 11.63 7.10 -41.09
CA ALA A 164 11.62 5.66 -40.79
C ALA A 164 12.75 5.29 -39.80
N VAL A 165 13.97 5.78 -40.03
CA VAL A 165 15.10 5.58 -39.09
C VAL A 165 14.78 6.17 -37.73
N LEU A 166 14.28 7.44 -37.66
CA LEU A 166 13.87 8.09 -36.41
C LEU A 166 12.79 7.30 -35.71
N ALA A 167 11.76 6.84 -36.41
CA ALA A 167 10.68 6.05 -35.82
C ALA A 167 11.17 4.74 -35.20
N VAL A 168 12.03 4.00 -35.90
CA VAL A 168 12.63 2.77 -35.36
C VAL A 168 13.47 3.05 -34.13
N CYS A 169 14.31 4.08 -34.15
CA CYS A 169 15.13 4.48 -33.00
C CYS A 169 14.29 4.94 -31.82
N LEU A 170 13.20 5.71 -32.04
CA LEU A 170 12.25 6.09 -30.99
C LEU A 170 11.49 4.88 -30.41
N LEU A 171 11.14 3.88 -31.22
CA LEU A 171 10.55 2.62 -30.73
C LEU A 171 11.55 1.82 -29.89
N ILE A 172 12.81 1.77 -30.28
CA ILE A 172 13.86 1.14 -29.48
C ILE A 172 14.00 1.85 -28.13
N ALA A 173 14.14 3.16 -28.13
CA ALA A 173 14.33 3.95 -26.89
C ALA A 173 13.06 4.03 -26.04
N GLY A 174 11.87 4.09 -26.66
CA GLY A 174 10.61 4.34 -25.98
C GLY A 174 9.79 3.10 -25.60
N VAL A 175 10.06 1.94 -26.24
CA VAL A 175 9.31 0.71 -25.99
C VAL A 175 10.23 -0.44 -25.62
N LEU A 176 11.25 -0.72 -26.43
CA LEU A 176 12.09 -1.90 -26.23
C LEU A 176 12.97 -1.74 -24.98
N ALA A 177 13.67 -0.62 -24.83
CA ALA A 177 14.53 -0.36 -23.68
C ALA A 177 13.76 -0.33 -22.36
N PRO A 178 12.64 0.43 -22.21
CA PRO A 178 11.80 0.38 -21.03
C PRO A 178 11.22 -1.02 -20.74
N GLY A 179 10.85 -1.76 -21.77
CA GLY A 179 10.34 -3.13 -21.63
C GLY A 179 11.38 -4.12 -21.09
N ILE A 180 12.63 -4.00 -21.52
CA ILE A 180 13.75 -4.80 -20.99
C ILE A 180 14.06 -4.37 -19.56
N ALA A 181 14.10 -3.05 -19.28
CA ALA A 181 14.33 -2.51 -17.94
C ALA A 181 13.28 -3.02 -16.94
N ALA A 182 12.00 -2.99 -17.31
CA ALA A 182 10.92 -3.48 -16.47
C ALA A 182 11.06 -4.99 -16.16
N ARG A 183 11.35 -5.83 -17.16
CA ARG A 183 11.57 -7.28 -16.95
C ARG A 183 12.79 -7.55 -16.07
N ALA A 184 13.86 -6.82 -16.25
CA ALA A 184 15.05 -6.93 -15.43
C ALA A 184 14.76 -6.54 -13.97
N ALA A 185 13.96 -5.49 -13.75
CA ALA A 185 13.55 -5.06 -12.43
C ALA A 185 12.65 -6.09 -11.75
N ASP A 186 11.65 -6.64 -12.44
CA ASP A 186 10.77 -7.69 -11.91
C ASP A 186 11.56 -8.93 -11.48
N ALA A 187 12.53 -9.36 -12.30
CA ALA A 187 13.41 -10.47 -11.99
C ALA A 187 14.29 -10.18 -10.75
N SER A 188 14.88 -8.99 -10.67
CA SER A 188 15.70 -8.59 -9.53
C SER A 188 14.90 -8.43 -8.25
N GLU A 189 13.65 -7.93 -8.33
CA GLU A 189 12.80 -7.73 -7.16
C GLU A 189 12.30 -9.06 -6.58
N SER A 190 11.98 -10.05 -7.41
CA SER A 190 11.59 -11.38 -6.95
C SER A 190 12.72 -12.06 -6.17
N VAL A 191 13.96 -11.98 -6.66
CA VAL A 191 15.17 -12.48 -5.99
C VAL A 191 15.42 -11.69 -4.70
N ALA A 192 15.35 -10.37 -4.76
CA ALA A 192 15.58 -9.49 -3.60
C ALA A 192 14.51 -9.68 -2.51
N ALA A 193 13.26 -9.93 -2.86
CA ALA A 193 12.19 -10.16 -1.90
C ALA A 193 12.41 -11.45 -1.11
N HIS A 194 12.80 -12.55 -1.80
CA HIS A 194 13.09 -13.83 -1.16
C HIS A 194 14.24 -13.72 -0.16
N HIS A 195 15.37 -13.17 -0.59
CA HIS A 195 16.54 -13.01 0.26
C HIS A 195 16.38 -11.96 1.37
N ARG A 196 15.59 -10.90 1.12
CA ARG A 196 15.33 -9.86 2.12
C ARG A 196 14.56 -10.42 3.31
N SER A 197 13.54 -11.24 3.06
CA SER A 197 12.77 -11.91 4.12
C SER A 197 13.66 -12.81 4.99
N GLN A 198 14.53 -13.62 4.38
CA GLN A 198 15.46 -14.51 5.11
C GLN A 198 16.48 -13.71 5.94
N ARG A 199 17.06 -12.66 5.34
CA ARG A 199 18.02 -11.78 6.03
C ARG A 199 17.38 -11.07 7.21
N ASP A 200 16.21 -10.45 7.02
CA ASP A 200 15.52 -9.68 8.04
C ASP A 200 15.17 -10.59 9.23
N THR A 201 14.74 -11.82 8.96
CA THR A 201 14.49 -12.84 10.00
C THR A 201 15.77 -13.19 10.77
N ALA A 202 16.88 -13.44 10.08
CA ALA A 202 18.15 -13.76 10.72
C ALA A 202 18.72 -12.58 11.55
N THR A 203 18.58 -11.36 11.03
CA THR A 203 19.03 -10.15 11.73
C THR A 203 18.18 -9.86 12.97
N MET A 204 16.85 -9.98 12.85
CA MET A 204 15.93 -9.83 13.99
C MET A 204 16.20 -10.88 15.06
N LEU A 205 16.39 -12.15 14.65
CA LEU A 205 16.76 -13.22 15.57
C LEU A 205 18.06 -12.89 16.32
N ALA A 206 19.09 -12.39 15.62
CA ALA A 206 20.34 -12.03 16.22
C ALA A 206 20.23 -10.86 17.21
N LEU A 207 19.36 -9.87 16.94
CA LEU A 207 19.16 -8.69 17.79
C LEU A 207 18.26 -8.99 19.00
N GLU A 208 17.13 -9.64 18.75
CA GLU A 208 16.10 -9.90 19.77
C GLU A 208 16.54 -10.95 20.78
N TYR A 209 17.23 -12.01 20.31
CA TYR A 209 17.72 -13.10 21.14
C TYR A 209 19.23 -13.09 21.34
N ALA A 210 19.88 -11.91 21.22
CA ALA A 210 21.33 -11.77 21.38
C ALA A 210 21.87 -12.33 22.71
N PRO A 211 21.22 -12.12 23.89
CA PRO A 211 21.67 -12.68 25.15
C PRO A 211 21.66 -14.20 25.13
N GLU A 212 20.58 -14.83 24.71
CA GLU A 212 20.38 -16.28 24.64
C GLU A 212 21.34 -16.94 23.63
N LEU A 213 21.51 -16.30 22.46
CA LEU A 213 22.43 -16.77 21.42
C LEU A 213 23.90 -16.67 21.88
N ARG A 214 24.22 -15.68 22.72
CA ARG A 214 25.56 -15.53 23.31
C ARG A 214 25.82 -16.62 24.34
N VAL A 215 24.90 -16.87 25.26
CA VAL A 215 25.00 -17.93 26.26
C VAL A 215 25.06 -19.32 25.62
N SER A 216 24.31 -19.56 24.56
CA SER A 216 24.34 -20.83 23.81
C SER A 216 25.53 -20.97 22.86
N GLY A 217 26.38 -19.94 22.72
CA GLY A 217 27.52 -19.94 21.81
C GLY A 217 27.18 -19.88 20.31
N ARG A 218 25.91 -19.66 19.96
CA ARG A 218 25.41 -19.69 18.58
C ARG A 218 25.40 -18.34 17.87
N LEU A 219 25.65 -17.24 18.57
CA LEU A 219 25.57 -15.88 18.00
C LEU A 219 26.46 -15.72 16.76
N ALA A 220 27.72 -16.18 16.83
CA ALA A 220 28.67 -16.09 15.70
C ALA A 220 28.17 -16.89 14.46
N ALA A 221 27.53 -18.05 14.68
CA ALA A 221 27.00 -18.85 13.59
C ALA A 221 25.81 -18.14 12.88
N VAL A 222 24.94 -17.48 13.65
CA VAL A 222 23.80 -16.72 13.11
C VAL A 222 24.30 -15.50 12.33
N ILE A 223 25.30 -14.79 12.83
CA ILE A 223 25.92 -13.64 12.13
C ILE A 223 26.57 -14.10 10.83
N ASN A 224 27.40 -15.17 10.86
CA ASN A 224 28.05 -15.70 9.66
C ASN A 224 27.04 -16.19 8.61
N GLU A 225 25.91 -16.74 9.02
CA GLU A 225 24.83 -17.13 8.11
C GLU A 225 24.18 -15.92 7.47
N SER A 226 23.91 -14.85 8.24
CA SER A 226 23.41 -13.58 7.73
C SER A 226 24.37 -12.97 6.71
N GLU A 227 25.67 -13.00 6.95
CA GLU A 227 26.70 -12.50 6.01
C GLU A 227 26.74 -13.31 4.71
N ARG A 228 26.64 -14.65 4.79
CA ARG A 228 26.57 -15.50 3.58
C ARG A 228 25.34 -15.18 2.75
N GLN A 229 24.19 -15.02 3.38
CA GLN A 229 22.95 -14.66 2.69
C GLN A 229 23.04 -13.25 2.07
N HIS A 230 23.71 -12.32 2.72
CA HIS A 230 23.96 -10.98 2.18
C HIS A 230 24.86 -11.03 0.93
N THR A 231 25.93 -11.82 0.97
CA THR A 231 26.82 -12.02 -0.16
C THR A 231 26.12 -12.71 -1.34
N ALA A 232 25.29 -13.73 -1.05
CA ALA A 232 24.49 -14.41 -2.07
C ALA A 232 23.49 -13.47 -2.74
N LEU A 233 22.86 -12.57 -1.96
CA LEU A 233 22.00 -11.52 -2.49
C LEU A 233 22.77 -10.59 -3.43
N GLY A 234 23.98 -10.12 -3.01
CA GLY A 234 24.85 -9.27 -3.81
C GLY A 234 25.11 -9.89 -5.19
N HIS A 235 25.55 -11.14 -5.24
CA HIS A 235 25.79 -11.86 -6.49
C HIS A 235 24.54 -12.08 -7.33
N ALA A 236 23.38 -12.25 -6.71
CA ALA A 236 22.12 -12.39 -7.46
C ALA A 236 21.67 -11.05 -8.07
N VAL A 237 21.84 -9.95 -7.35
CA VAL A 237 21.57 -8.59 -7.84
C VAL A 237 22.53 -8.22 -8.97
N ASP A 238 23.83 -8.51 -8.86
CA ASP A 238 24.83 -8.25 -9.90
C ASP A 238 24.52 -9.00 -11.19
N ARG A 239 24.10 -10.25 -11.10
CA ARG A 239 23.68 -11.02 -12.30
C ARG A 239 22.44 -10.45 -12.97
N ALA A 240 21.49 -9.93 -12.18
CA ALA A 240 20.29 -9.27 -12.68
C ALA A 240 20.56 -7.86 -13.25
N ALA A 241 21.72 -7.25 -12.92
CA ALA A 241 22.07 -5.91 -13.37
C ALA A 241 22.44 -5.85 -14.86
N ALA A 242 22.97 -6.92 -15.46
CA ALA A 242 23.41 -6.90 -16.84
C ALA A 242 22.30 -6.54 -17.86
N PRO A 243 21.09 -7.14 -17.82
CA PRO A 243 20.00 -6.72 -18.70
C PRO A 243 19.56 -5.26 -18.45
N ALA A 244 19.58 -4.81 -17.19
CA ALA A 244 19.26 -3.43 -16.83
C ALA A 244 20.28 -2.44 -17.40
N ALA A 245 21.57 -2.77 -17.36
CA ALA A 245 22.64 -1.96 -17.95
C ALA A 245 22.52 -1.84 -19.48
N VAL A 246 22.18 -2.95 -20.16
CA VAL A 246 21.89 -2.93 -21.61
C VAL A 246 20.69 -2.03 -21.90
N ALA A 247 19.59 -2.17 -21.15
CA ALA A 247 18.42 -1.33 -21.32
C ALA A 247 18.72 0.16 -21.09
N ALA A 248 19.59 0.49 -20.15
CA ALA A 248 20.01 1.87 -19.88
C ALA A 248 20.90 2.46 -20.99
N ALA A 249 21.69 1.64 -21.70
CA ALA A 249 22.54 2.08 -22.81
C ALA A 249 21.77 2.24 -24.13
N MET A 250 20.67 1.51 -24.32
CA MET A 250 19.91 1.49 -25.59
C MET A 250 19.40 2.86 -26.04
N PRO A 251 18.85 3.75 -25.19
CA PRO A 251 18.41 5.08 -25.62
C PRO A 251 19.56 5.91 -26.20
N SER A 252 20.74 5.90 -25.57
CA SER A 252 21.92 6.63 -26.07
C SER A 252 22.39 6.09 -27.41
N ALA A 253 22.41 4.78 -27.58
CA ALA A 253 22.74 4.14 -28.86
C ALA A 253 21.69 4.49 -29.95
N ALA A 254 20.41 4.50 -29.62
CA ALA A 254 19.33 4.89 -30.53
C ALA A 254 19.43 6.34 -30.94
N ILE A 255 19.75 7.26 -30.02
CA ILE A 255 20.03 8.68 -30.34
C ILE A 255 21.17 8.76 -31.34
N GLY A 256 22.31 8.12 -31.07
CA GLY A 256 23.48 8.14 -31.96
C GLY A 256 23.15 7.62 -33.36
N ALA A 257 22.46 6.47 -33.44
CA ALA A 257 22.03 5.88 -34.70
C ALA A 257 21.06 6.76 -35.49
N SER A 258 20.10 7.41 -34.80
CA SER A 258 19.14 8.33 -35.40
C SER A 258 19.81 9.59 -35.95
N VAL A 259 20.72 10.19 -35.18
CA VAL A 259 21.50 11.35 -35.64
C VAL A 259 22.37 11.01 -36.84
N LEU A 260 23.07 9.88 -36.81
CA LEU A 260 23.90 9.43 -37.92
C LEU A 260 23.04 9.18 -39.18
N GLY A 261 21.92 8.50 -39.05
CA GLY A 261 20.99 8.28 -40.17
C GLY A 261 20.41 9.59 -40.73
N SER A 262 20.13 10.57 -39.85
CA SER A 262 19.67 11.89 -40.28
C SER A 262 20.78 12.69 -41.01
N VAL A 263 22.02 12.57 -40.56
CA VAL A 263 23.18 13.20 -41.25
C VAL A 263 23.37 12.58 -42.63
N VAL A 264 23.32 11.27 -42.75
CA VAL A 264 23.44 10.59 -44.06
C VAL A 264 22.30 11.01 -45.00
N ALA A 265 21.06 11.06 -44.51
CA ALA A 265 19.92 11.53 -45.28
C ALA A 265 20.06 13.01 -45.68
N ALA A 266 20.56 13.84 -44.79
CA ALA A 266 20.79 15.27 -45.00
C ALA A 266 21.86 15.51 -46.08
N LEU A 267 22.97 14.75 -46.07
CA LEU A 267 24.01 14.81 -47.09
C LEU A 267 23.49 14.41 -48.48
N ALA A 268 22.66 13.37 -48.52
CA ALA A 268 22.05 12.89 -49.79
C ALA A 268 21.05 13.90 -50.38
N LEU A 269 20.35 14.65 -49.52
CA LEU A 269 19.36 15.67 -49.91
C LEU A 269 19.96 17.08 -50.11
N ALA A 270 21.16 17.31 -49.60
CA ALA A 270 21.80 18.66 -49.66
C ALA A 270 21.81 19.32 -51.04
N PRO A 271 21.97 18.60 -52.20
CA PRO A 271 21.89 19.20 -53.51
C PRO A 271 20.48 19.64 -53.93
N THR A 272 19.44 19.10 -53.32
CA THR A 272 18.04 19.25 -53.78
C THR A 272 17.14 20.06 -52.88
N VAL A 273 17.54 20.29 -51.62
CA VAL A 273 16.74 21.05 -50.62
C VAL A 273 17.50 22.26 -50.09
N ALA A 274 16.75 23.23 -49.53
CA ALA A 274 17.35 24.41 -48.92
C ALA A 274 18.28 24.07 -47.75
N PRO A 275 19.40 24.77 -47.55
CA PRO A 275 20.33 24.55 -46.44
C PRO A 275 19.65 24.59 -45.04
N THR A 276 18.63 25.40 -44.86
CA THR A 276 17.83 25.51 -43.64
C THR A 276 17.04 24.20 -43.32
N THR A 277 16.55 23.55 -44.38
CA THR A 277 15.85 22.25 -44.27
C THR A 277 16.82 21.14 -43.89
N VAL A 278 18.04 21.16 -44.49
CA VAL A 278 19.12 20.21 -44.12
C VAL A 278 19.47 20.37 -42.63
N ALA A 279 19.61 21.59 -42.13
CA ALA A 279 19.93 21.81 -40.73
C ALA A 279 18.81 21.32 -39.76
N ILE A 280 17.55 21.55 -40.12
CA ILE A 280 16.43 20.99 -39.34
C ILE A 280 16.48 19.45 -39.32
N LEU A 281 16.71 18.82 -40.48
CA LEU A 281 16.81 17.37 -40.60
C LEU A 281 17.92 16.79 -39.69
N MET A 282 19.04 17.49 -39.54
CA MET A 282 20.17 17.06 -38.71
C MET A 282 19.95 17.26 -37.22
N LEU A 283 19.31 18.35 -36.81
CA LEU A 283 19.23 18.75 -35.39
C LEU A 283 17.92 18.35 -34.70
N LEU A 284 16.79 18.28 -35.42
CA LEU A 284 15.50 17.96 -34.84
C LEU A 284 15.44 16.57 -34.19
N PRO A 285 16.04 15.50 -34.78
CA PRO A 285 16.03 14.17 -34.18
C PRO A 285 16.63 14.14 -32.78
N LEU A 286 17.67 14.91 -32.50
CA LEU A 286 18.29 14.99 -31.19
C LEU A 286 17.29 15.44 -30.12
N SER A 287 16.47 16.45 -30.41
CA SER A 287 15.44 16.95 -29.49
C SER A 287 14.22 16.04 -29.38
N ALA A 288 13.96 15.20 -30.38
CA ALA A 288 12.83 14.26 -30.36
C ALA A 288 12.95 13.23 -29.22
N PHE A 289 14.18 12.82 -28.86
CA PHE A 289 14.42 11.87 -27.79
C PHE A 289 14.23 12.43 -26.38
N GLU A 290 14.16 13.75 -26.20
CA GLU A 290 13.93 14.36 -24.87
C GLU A 290 12.63 13.83 -24.24
N ALA A 291 11.59 13.64 -25.05
CA ALA A 291 10.32 13.08 -24.57
C ALA A 291 10.39 11.62 -24.13
N THR A 292 11.35 10.83 -24.66
CA THR A 292 11.49 9.41 -24.32
C THR A 292 12.36 9.19 -23.09
N ALA A 293 13.09 10.19 -22.61
CA ALA A 293 14.03 10.05 -21.49
C ALA A 293 13.40 9.58 -20.18
N ALA A 294 12.11 9.89 -19.95
CA ALA A 294 11.39 9.48 -18.73
C ALA A 294 10.72 8.10 -18.86
N LEU A 295 10.76 7.44 -20.03
CA LEU A 295 10.03 6.18 -20.25
C LEU A 295 10.62 4.96 -19.51
N PRO A 296 11.94 4.82 -19.32
CA PRO A 296 12.48 3.76 -18.48
C PRO A 296 11.96 3.83 -17.05
N ASP A 297 11.97 5.01 -16.43
CA ASP A 297 11.43 5.21 -15.08
C ASP A 297 9.91 4.99 -15.03
N ALA A 298 9.19 5.37 -16.10
CA ALA A 298 7.77 5.12 -16.24
C ALA A 298 7.44 3.62 -16.26
N ALA A 299 8.24 2.81 -16.93
CA ALA A 299 8.07 1.37 -16.98
C ALA A 299 8.32 0.71 -15.60
N LEU A 300 9.35 1.15 -14.89
CA LEU A 300 9.63 0.72 -13.51
C LEU A 300 8.48 1.10 -12.56
N GLN A 301 7.95 2.32 -12.67
CA GLN A 301 6.84 2.78 -11.85
C GLN A 301 5.55 1.98 -12.11
N LEU A 302 5.29 1.56 -13.35
CA LEU A 302 4.19 0.66 -13.68
C LEU A 302 4.34 -0.71 -12.99
N GLY A 303 5.55 -1.27 -12.92
CA GLY A 303 5.84 -2.48 -12.17
C GLY A 303 5.55 -2.31 -10.68
N ARG A 304 6.09 -1.27 -10.05
CA ARG A 304 5.85 -0.95 -8.62
C ARG A 304 4.37 -0.79 -8.32
N SER A 305 3.64 -0.07 -9.15
CA SER A 305 2.21 0.14 -8.94
C SER A 305 1.38 -1.13 -9.08
N ARG A 306 1.78 -2.09 -9.95
CA ARG A 306 1.15 -3.41 -10.02
C ARG A 306 1.34 -4.22 -8.74
N ILE A 307 2.55 -4.19 -8.17
CA ILE A 307 2.85 -4.84 -6.90
C ILE A 307 2.03 -4.20 -5.77
N ALA A 308 2.00 -2.86 -5.72
CA ALA A 308 1.20 -2.11 -4.76
C ALA A 308 -0.30 -2.44 -4.88
N ALA A 309 -0.83 -2.51 -6.11
CA ALA A 309 -2.21 -2.89 -6.35
C ALA A 309 -2.54 -4.30 -5.86
N ARG A 310 -1.66 -5.28 -6.08
CA ARG A 310 -1.83 -6.65 -5.56
C ARG A 310 -1.87 -6.67 -4.03
N ARG A 311 -0.95 -5.95 -3.37
CA ARG A 311 -0.89 -5.85 -1.90
C ARG A 311 -2.16 -5.23 -1.33
N LEU A 312 -2.65 -4.14 -1.92
CA LEU A 312 -3.87 -3.46 -1.48
C LEU A 312 -5.12 -4.29 -1.76
N ARG A 313 -5.16 -4.98 -2.89
CA ARG A 313 -6.28 -5.87 -3.23
C ARG A 313 -6.38 -7.04 -2.28
N ALA A 314 -5.26 -7.66 -1.91
CA ALA A 314 -5.22 -8.74 -0.93
C ALA A 314 -5.75 -8.31 0.45
N LEU A 315 -5.59 -7.03 0.83
CA LEU A 315 -6.15 -6.49 2.07
C LEU A 315 -7.66 -6.24 2.00
N THR A 316 -8.20 -5.93 0.81
CA THR A 316 -9.61 -5.52 0.65
C THR A 316 -10.51 -6.59 0.06
N GLU A 317 -9.95 -7.55 -0.65
CA GLU A 317 -10.66 -8.66 -1.29
C GLU A 317 -9.98 -9.97 -0.88
N PRO A 318 -10.35 -10.57 0.26
CA PRO A 318 -9.80 -11.86 0.67
C PRO A 318 -10.12 -12.92 -0.39
N GLU A 319 -9.16 -13.81 -0.66
CA GLU A 319 -9.33 -14.88 -1.63
C GLU A 319 -10.56 -15.73 -1.31
N PRO A 320 -11.38 -16.10 -2.32
CA PRO A 320 -12.63 -16.83 -2.11
C PRO A 320 -12.46 -18.20 -1.42
N GLY A 321 -11.25 -18.74 -1.33
CA GLY A 321 -10.94 -20.04 -0.75
C GLY A 321 -10.69 -20.03 0.75
N LEU A 322 -10.36 -18.88 1.37
CA LEU A 322 -10.08 -18.77 2.81
C LEU A 322 -11.33 -18.53 3.67
N ARG A 323 -12.46 -18.23 3.04
CA ARG A 323 -13.76 -18.22 3.72
C ARG A 323 -14.30 -19.65 3.94
N ARG A 324 -13.53 -20.53 4.51
CA ARG A 324 -14.13 -21.62 5.30
C ARG A 324 -14.59 -20.98 6.63
N ARG A 325 -15.72 -20.27 6.58
CA ARG A 325 -16.57 -20.27 7.77
C ARG A 325 -16.78 -21.75 8.10
N PRO A 326 -16.35 -22.22 9.28
CA PRO A 326 -16.85 -23.50 9.72
C PRO A 326 -18.38 -23.35 9.58
N ALA A 327 -19.02 -24.36 9.01
CA ALA A 327 -20.47 -24.46 9.12
C ALA A 327 -20.70 -24.62 10.63
N ALA A 328 -20.82 -23.48 11.31
CA ALA A 328 -21.21 -23.46 12.71
C ALA A 328 -22.62 -24.03 12.67
N ALA A 329 -22.80 -25.13 13.37
CA ALA A 329 -24.13 -25.57 13.71
C ALA A 329 -24.84 -24.31 14.27
N ALA A 330 -25.98 -23.94 13.69
CA ALA A 330 -26.72 -22.78 14.14
C ALA A 330 -26.94 -22.93 15.65
N VAL A 331 -26.31 -22.04 16.43
CA VAL A 331 -26.50 -22.02 17.89
C VAL A 331 -27.68 -21.10 18.15
N ASP A 332 -28.81 -21.69 18.52
CA ASP A 332 -30.00 -20.93 18.92
C ASP A 332 -29.79 -20.38 20.35
N LEU A 333 -29.64 -19.07 20.45
CA LEU A 333 -29.42 -18.37 21.73
C LEU A 333 -30.72 -17.70 22.17
N GLN A 334 -31.34 -18.25 23.19
CA GLN A 334 -32.51 -17.62 23.81
C GLN A 334 -32.09 -16.35 24.57
N PRO A 335 -32.97 -15.31 24.63
CA PRO A 335 -32.71 -14.13 25.46
C PRO A 335 -32.44 -14.52 26.90
N GLY A 336 -31.39 -13.94 27.50
CA GLY A 336 -30.99 -14.22 28.88
C GLY A 336 -30.19 -15.53 29.06
N ALA A 337 -29.96 -16.31 28.00
CA ALA A 337 -29.23 -17.56 28.11
C ALA A 337 -27.77 -17.35 28.59
N ARG A 338 -27.29 -18.35 29.35
CA ARG A 338 -25.87 -18.49 29.73
C ARG A 338 -25.35 -19.74 29.06
N LEU A 339 -24.22 -19.62 28.36
CA LEU A 339 -23.63 -20.73 27.60
C LEU A 339 -22.11 -20.72 27.80
N ALA A 340 -21.55 -21.88 28.18
CA ALA A 340 -20.11 -22.05 28.22
C ALA A 340 -19.62 -22.87 27.02
N VAL A 341 -18.57 -22.38 26.36
CA VAL A 341 -17.84 -23.05 25.29
C VAL A 341 -16.54 -23.58 25.87
N LEU A 342 -16.43 -24.88 26.02
CA LEU A 342 -15.31 -25.56 26.69
C LEU A 342 -14.39 -26.25 25.67
N GLY A 343 -13.08 -26.19 25.91
CA GLY A 343 -12.09 -26.91 25.10
C GLY A 343 -10.67 -26.47 25.37
N PRO A 344 -9.67 -27.28 24.99
CA PRO A 344 -8.27 -26.92 25.11
C PRO A 344 -7.91 -25.72 24.17
N SER A 345 -6.72 -25.14 24.38
CA SER A 345 -6.22 -24.11 23.47
C SER A 345 -6.10 -24.67 22.05
N GLY A 346 -6.48 -23.89 21.04
CA GLY A 346 -6.49 -24.30 19.64
C GLY A 346 -7.65 -25.22 19.21
N SER A 347 -8.64 -25.52 20.08
CA SER A 347 -9.80 -26.33 19.72
C SER A 347 -10.86 -25.62 18.88
N GLY A 348 -10.66 -24.34 18.56
CA GLY A 348 -11.59 -23.56 17.73
C GLY A 348 -12.68 -22.81 18.51
N LYS A 349 -12.54 -22.58 19.82
CA LYS A 349 -13.47 -21.81 20.66
C LYS A 349 -13.70 -20.40 20.09
N THR A 350 -12.63 -19.66 19.85
CA THR A 350 -12.66 -18.31 19.23
C THR A 350 -13.38 -18.32 17.89
N THR A 351 -13.07 -19.31 17.05
CA THR A 351 -13.71 -19.46 15.73
C THR A 351 -15.22 -19.72 15.85
N LEU A 352 -15.64 -20.50 16.85
CA LEU A 352 -17.05 -20.72 17.14
C LEU A 352 -17.74 -19.45 17.63
N LEU A 353 -17.12 -18.67 18.54
CA LEU A 353 -17.66 -17.41 19.01
C LEU A 353 -17.81 -16.40 17.86
N MET A 354 -16.80 -16.29 16.97
CA MET A 354 -16.89 -15.46 15.79
C MET A 354 -17.99 -15.90 14.82
N ALA A 355 -18.19 -17.21 14.67
CA ALA A 355 -19.27 -17.75 13.84
C ALA A 355 -20.65 -17.41 14.44
N ILE A 356 -20.81 -17.53 15.76
CA ILE A 356 -22.02 -17.10 16.48
C ILE A 356 -22.22 -15.59 16.30
N ALA A 357 -21.21 -14.76 16.49
CA ALA A 357 -21.28 -13.32 16.24
C ALA A 357 -21.77 -13.04 14.82
N GLY A 358 -21.26 -13.75 13.83
CA GLY A 358 -21.66 -13.64 12.43
C GLY A 358 -23.12 -13.97 12.13
N GLN A 359 -23.76 -14.86 12.90
CA GLN A 359 -25.18 -15.19 12.77
C GLN A 359 -26.10 -14.02 13.20
N TYR A 360 -25.62 -13.18 14.13
CA TYR A 360 -26.39 -12.07 14.68
C TYR A 360 -25.89 -10.68 14.22
N THR A 361 -25.18 -10.64 13.06
CA THR A 361 -24.60 -9.39 12.52
C THR A 361 -25.61 -8.58 11.70
N GLU A 362 -26.84 -9.05 11.51
CA GLU A 362 -27.90 -8.30 10.81
C GLU A 362 -28.20 -6.99 11.53
N LYS A 363 -28.60 -5.96 10.79
CA LYS A 363 -28.95 -4.66 11.35
C LYS A 363 -30.40 -4.69 11.92
N PRO A 364 -30.60 -4.29 13.20
CA PRO A 364 -29.58 -3.84 14.14
C PRO A 364 -28.71 -4.99 14.68
N GLN A 365 -27.41 -4.74 14.77
CA GLN A 365 -26.44 -5.72 15.29
C GLN A 365 -26.83 -6.15 16.71
N ARG A 366 -27.01 -7.46 16.92
CA ARG A 366 -27.49 -8.00 18.21
C ARG A 366 -26.39 -8.61 19.07
N ALA A 367 -25.22 -8.93 18.50
CA ALA A 367 -24.13 -9.58 19.21
C ALA A 367 -22.83 -8.79 19.12
N ALA A 368 -22.08 -8.78 20.22
CA ALA A 368 -20.72 -8.26 20.27
C ALA A 368 -19.76 -9.37 20.72
N PHE A 369 -18.64 -9.48 20.01
CA PHE A 369 -17.53 -10.37 20.34
C PHE A 369 -16.40 -9.57 21.01
N PHE A 370 -15.97 -10.03 22.18
CA PHE A 370 -14.86 -9.48 22.94
C PHE A 370 -13.72 -10.47 22.96
N ALA A 371 -12.72 -10.20 22.12
CA ALA A 371 -11.56 -11.07 21.96
C ALA A 371 -10.66 -11.05 23.20
N GLU A 372 -9.94 -12.15 23.39
CA GLU A 372 -8.94 -12.29 24.44
C GLU A 372 -7.85 -11.23 24.34
N ASP A 373 -7.37 -10.97 23.14
CA ASP A 373 -6.26 -10.07 22.80
C ASP A 373 -6.73 -8.68 22.39
N ALA A 374 -7.97 -8.27 22.72
CA ALA A 374 -8.52 -6.97 22.33
C ALA A 374 -7.58 -5.83 22.72
N HIS A 375 -7.48 -4.84 21.82
CA HIS A 375 -6.52 -3.75 21.94
C HIS A 375 -6.90 -2.74 23.04
N LEU A 376 -5.90 -2.32 23.83
CA LEU A 376 -5.98 -1.11 24.67
C LEU A 376 -5.20 0.01 23.98
N PHE A 377 -5.89 1.13 23.78
CA PHE A 377 -5.36 2.30 23.09
C PHE A 377 -4.49 3.14 24.01
N ASP A 378 -3.46 3.78 23.44
CA ASP A 378 -2.64 4.78 24.12
C ASP A 378 -3.42 6.10 24.25
N THR A 379 -4.39 6.09 25.12
CA THR A 379 -5.32 7.21 25.42
C THR A 379 -5.85 7.06 26.85
N THR A 380 -6.85 7.85 27.22
CA THR A 380 -7.42 7.83 28.57
C THR A 380 -8.14 6.51 28.90
N VAL A 381 -8.30 6.21 30.19
CA VAL A 381 -9.14 5.09 30.66
C VAL A 381 -10.57 5.26 30.15
N ARG A 382 -11.10 6.49 30.19
CA ARG A 382 -12.43 6.85 29.67
C ARG A 382 -12.57 6.44 28.22
N ASP A 383 -11.68 6.90 27.33
CA ASP A 383 -11.76 6.62 25.89
C ASP A 383 -11.67 5.13 25.60
N ASN A 384 -10.82 4.41 26.34
CA ASN A 384 -10.73 2.96 26.24
C ASN A 384 -12.05 2.25 26.56
N LEU A 385 -12.81 2.74 27.49
CA LEU A 385 -14.12 2.17 27.87
C LEU A 385 -15.22 2.59 26.88
N LEU A 386 -15.20 3.86 26.42
CA LEU A 386 -16.17 4.41 25.47
C LEU A 386 -16.14 3.73 24.09
N VAL A 387 -15.09 2.96 23.77
CA VAL A 387 -15.05 2.13 22.56
C VAL A 387 -16.26 1.20 22.44
N ALA A 388 -16.79 0.70 23.56
CA ALA A 388 -17.95 -0.19 23.56
C ALA A 388 -19.29 0.53 23.45
N ARG A 389 -19.37 1.74 24.04
CA ARG A 389 -20.56 2.60 24.01
C ARG A 389 -20.14 4.05 24.23
N GLY A 390 -20.23 4.85 23.17
CA GLY A 390 -19.71 6.23 23.14
C GLY A 390 -20.48 7.24 23.98
N ASP A 391 -21.72 6.93 24.39
CA ASP A 391 -22.62 7.76 25.19
C ASP A 391 -22.68 7.36 26.69
N ALA A 392 -21.81 6.44 27.13
CA ALA A 392 -21.76 6.03 28.54
C ALA A 392 -21.30 7.18 29.44
N THR A 393 -21.98 7.35 30.59
CA THR A 393 -21.65 8.38 31.58
C THR A 393 -20.44 7.98 32.43
N ASP A 394 -19.74 8.95 33.00
CA ASP A 394 -18.61 8.70 33.91
C ASP A 394 -18.99 7.83 35.12
N ASP A 395 -20.22 7.94 35.59
CA ASP A 395 -20.74 7.10 36.68
C ASP A 395 -20.88 5.64 36.24
N GLU A 396 -21.40 5.39 35.02
CA GLU A 396 -21.50 4.05 34.46
C GLU A 396 -20.11 3.43 34.22
N LEU A 397 -19.14 4.23 33.73
CA LEU A 397 -17.78 3.81 33.53
C LEU A 397 -17.11 3.42 34.85
N SER A 398 -17.25 4.26 35.87
CA SER A 398 -16.71 4.02 37.20
C SER A 398 -17.35 2.80 37.86
N ALA A 399 -18.67 2.66 37.78
CA ALA A 399 -19.38 1.48 38.27
C ALA A 399 -18.93 0.20 37.62
N ALA A 400 -18.69 0.21 36.30
CA ALA A 400 -18.19 -0.96 35.59
C ALA A 400 -16.78 -1.35 36.06
N LEU A 401 -15.88 -0.38 36.28
CA LEU A 401 -14.55 -0.64 36.84
C LEU A 401 -14.61 -1.26 38.24
N HIS A 402 -15.47 -0.78 39.09
CA HIS A 402 -15.68 -1.34 40.42
C HIS A 402 -16.22 -2.78 40.37
N ARG A 403 -17.18 -3.07 39.48
CA ARG A 403 -17.79 -4.39 39.33
C ARG A 403 -16.80 -5.46 38.87
N VAL A 404 -15.81 -5.10 38.04
CA VAL A 404 -14.77 -6.05 37.59
C VAL A 404 -13.60 -6.13 38.57
N GLY A 405 -13.65 -5.47 39.73
CA GLY A 405 -12.60 -5.51 40.74
C GLY A 405 -11.40 -4.58 40.45
N LEU A 406 -11.59 -3.53 39.68
CA LEU A 406 -10.57 -2.50 39.41
C LEU A 406 -10.70 -1.27 40.30
N GLY A 407 -11.60 -1.26 41.32
CA GLY A 407 -11.86 -0.10 42.14
C GLY A 407 -10.62 0.46 42.84
N THR A 408 -9.80 -0.39 43.47
CA THR A 408 -8.55 0.01 44.13
C THR A 408 -7.52 0.59 43.15
N TRP A 409 -7.36 -0.06 41.99
CA TRP A 409 -6.48 0.44 40.93
C TRP A 409 -6.97 1.79 40.40
N PHE A 410 -8.26 1.92 40.14
CA PHE A 410 -8.88 3.14 39.64
C PHE A 410 -8.74 4.30 40.62
N ALA A 411 -8.93 4.05 41.91
CA ALA A 411 -8.76 5.06 42.98
C ALA A 411 -7.30 5.53 43.12
N ALA A 412 -6.31 4.71 42.69
CA ALA A 412 -4.90 5.05 42.70
C ALA A 412 -4.44 5.84 41.46
N LEU A 413 -5.31 6.01 40.46
CA LEU A 413 -4.96 6.78 39.25
C LEU A 413 -5.00 8.29 39.55
N PRO A 414 -3.97 9.07 39.17
CA PRO A 414 -3.86 10.49 39.49
C PRO A 414 -5.02 11.34 38.97
N ASP A 415 -5.50 11.02 37.75
CA ASP A 415 -6.55 11.78 37.06
C ASP A 415 -7.81 10.93 36.82
N GLY A 416 -8.00 9.84 37.59
CA GLY A 416 -9.13 8.94 37.48
C GLY A 416 -9.38 8.45 36.04
N LEU A 417 -10.62 8.66 35.51
CA LEU A 417 -10.98 8.29 34.15
C LEU A 417 -10.15 9.04 33.07
N SER A 418 -9.59 10.21 33.40
CA SER A 418 -8.77 11.01 32.49
C SER A 418 -7.30 10.57 32.43
N SER A 419 -6.89 9.64 33.32
CA SER A 419 -5.53 9.08 33.30
C SER A 419 -5.22 8.39 31.97
N ILE A 420 -4.09 8.73 31.36
CA ILE A 420 -3.65 8.19 30.07
C ILE A 420 -2.90 6.86 30.29
N LEU A 421 -3.26 5.85 29.56
CA LEU A 421 -2.55 4.57 29.50
C LEU A 421 -1.39 4.66 28.50
N VAL A 422 -0.26 5.23 28.93
CA VAL A 422 0.91 5.45 28.07
C VAL A 422 1.48 4.11 27.59
N GLY A 423 1.48 3.91 26.28
CA GLY A 423 1.82 2.61 25.67
C GLY A 423 0.68 1.59 25.67
N GLY A 424 -0.57 2.03 25.98
CA GLY A 424 -1.76 1.19 25.92
C GLY A 424 -1.68 0.00 26.88
N ALA A 425 -1.60 -1.22 26.34
CA ALA A 425 -1.55 -2.45 27.14
C ALA A 425 -0.29 -2.56 28.03
N ALA A 426 0.82 -1.89 27.68
CA ALA A 426 2.04 -1.91 28.48
C ALA A 426 1.91 -1.09 29.80
N ALA A 427 0.92 -0.20 29.90
CA ALA A 427 0.68 0.62 31.09
C ALA A 427 0.00 -0.14 32.25
N VAL A 428 -0.48 -1.35 32.00
CA VAL A 428 -1.29 -2.11 32.97
C VAL A 428 -0.79 -3.55 33.07
N SER A 429 -1.00 -4.19 34.22
CA SER A 429 -0.71 -5.61 34.38
C SER A 429 -1.64 -6.47 33.52
N ALA A 430 -1.26 -7.73 33.23
CA ALA A 430 -2.10 -8.65 32.45
C ALA A 430 -3.50 -8.82 33.06
N GLY A 431 -3.61 -8.96 34.39
CA GLY A 431 -4.88 -9.03 35.10
C GLY A 431 -5.69 -7.74 35.05
N GLN A 432 -5.06 -6.56 35.17
CA GLN A 432 -5.73 -5.27 35.00
C GLN A 432 -6.22 -5.09 33.56
N ARG A 433 -5.41 -5.46 32.57
CA ARG A 433 -5.82 -5.45 31.16
C ARG A 433 -7.08 -6.29 30.97
N ARG A 434 -7.09 -7.51 31.48
CA ARG A 434 -8.23 -8.43 31.34
C ARG A 434 -9.51 -7.84 31.97
N ARG A 435 -9.41 -7.28 33.14
CA ARG A 435 -10.54 -6.65 33.82
C ARG A 435 -11.02 -5.38 33.12
N LEU A 436 -10.12 -4.57 32.52
CA LEU A 436 -10.50 -3.43 31.67
C LEU A 436 -11.30 -3.86 30.45
N LEU A 437 -10.87 -4.93 29.78
CA LEU A 437 -11.61 -5.49 28.64
C LEU A 437 -12.98 -6.03 29.06
N LEU A 438 -13.07 -6.62 30.24
CA LEU A 438 -14.35 -7.05 30.80
C LEU A 438 -15.25 -5.88 31.18
N ALA A 439 -14.71 -4.80 31.75
CA ALA A 439 -15.45 -3.56 31.99
C ALA A 439 -16.01 -2.98 30.69
N ARG A 440 -15.22 -3.01 29.61
CA ARG A 440 -15.67 -2.62 28.26
C ARG A 440 -16.87 -3.45 27.80
N ALA A 441 -16.85 -4.77 28.04
CA ALA A 441 -17.98 -5.63 27.71
C ALA A 441 -19.23 -5.32 28.56
N LEU A 442 -19.06 -4.98 29.83
CA LEU A 442 -20.18 -4.60 30.72
C LEU A 442 -20.91 -3.35 30.26
N ILE A 443 -20.14 -2.34 29.79
CA ILE A 443 -20.66 -1.06 29.31
C ILE A 443 -21.42 -1.22 27.99
N SER A 444 -21.10 -2.23 27.19
CA SER A 444 -21.74 -2.42 25.89
C SER A 444 -23.25 -2.57 26.02
N SER A 445 -23.99 -2.09 25.02
CA SER A 445 -25.46 -2.17 24.97
C SER A 445 -25.99 -3.41 24.20
N PHE A 446 -25.10 -4.29 23.72
CA PHE A 446 -25.50 -5.44 22.94
C PHE A 446 -26.24 -6.49 23.77
N PRO A 447 -27.38 -7.01 23.27
CA PRO A 447 -28.16 -8.03 23.99
C PRO A 447 -27.44 -9.39 24.07
N ILE A 448 -26.53 -9.70 23.14
CA ILE A 448 -25.72 -10.92 23.12
C ILE A 448 -24.25 -10.53 23.26
N VAL A 449 -23.59 -11.04 24.30
CA VAL A 449 -22.18 -10.77 24.61
C VAL A 449 -21.42 -12.09 24.53
N LEU A 450 -20.39 -12.10 23.68
CA LEU A 450 -19.53 -13.25 23.44
C LEU A 450 -18.14 -12.92 23.98
N LEU A 451 -17.69 -13.66 24.98
CA LEU A 451 -16.43 -13.40 25.70
C LEU A 451 -15.44 -14.54 25.45
N ASP A 452 -14.27 -14.20 24.95
CA ASP A 452 -13.20 -15.15 24.69
C ASP A 452 -12.19 -15.13 25.85
N GLU A 453 -12.13 -16.21 26.61
CA GLU A 453 -11.24 -16.43 27.75
C GLU A 453 -11.18 -15.22 28.74
N PRO A 454 -12.32 -14.73 29.25
CA PRO A 454 -12.37 -13.46 30.00
C PRO A 454 -11.65 -13.51 31.35
N THR A 455 -11.23 -14.66 31.84
CA THR A 455 -10.55 -14.86 33.11
C THR A 455 -9.10 -15.30 32.98
N GLU A 456 -8.56 -15.35 31.76
CA GLU A 456 -7.16 -15.65 31.51
C GLU A 456 -6.25 -14.62 32.20
N ASN A 457 -5.13 -15.05 32.75
CA ASN A 457 -4.18 -14.19 33.51
C ASN A 457 -4.72 -13.54 34.79
N LEU A 458 -5.82 -14.04 35.34
CA LEU A 458 -6.27 -13.69 36.69
C LEU A 458 -5.77 -14.78 37.68
N ASP A 459 -5.69 -14.42 38.98
CA ASP A 459 -5.48 -15.43 40.00
C ASP A 459 -6.68 -16.38 40.08
N ALA A 460 -6.44 -17.60 40.58
CA ALA A 460 -7.43 -18.69 40.52
C ALA A 460 -8.74 -18.32 41.24
N ALA A 461 -8.67 -17.66 42.39
CA ALA A 461 -9.87 -17.29 43.19
C ALA A 461 -10.70 -16.21 42.47
N ASP A 462 -10.06 -15.20 41.90
CA ASP A 462 -10.74 -14.16 41.14
C ASP A 462 -11.29 -14.68 39.82
N ALA A 463 -10.54 -15.56 39.13
CA ALA A 463 -11.00 -16.21 37.91
C ALA A 463 -12.26 -17.03 38.12
N GLU A 464 -12.31 -17.83 39.20
CA GLU A 464 -13.47 -18.64 39.56
C GLU A 464 -14.66 -17.79 39.92
N ARG A 465 -14.47 -16.72 40.75
CA ARG A 465 -15.51 -15.79 41.12
C ARG A 465 -16.11 -15.08 39.90
N ILE A 466 -15.28 -14.47 39.06
CA ILE A 466 -15.73 -13.74 37.86
C ILE A 466 -16.43 -14.66 36.86
N LEU A 467 -15.90 -15.86 36.67
CA LEU A 467 -16.52 -16.83 35.76
C LEU A 467 -17.88 -17.30 36.27
N THR A 468 -18.02 -17.50 37.58
CA THR A 468 -19.30 -17.82 38.24
C THR A 468 -20.29 -16.67 38.03
N GLU A 469 -19.89 -15.43 38.28
CA GLU A 469 -20.74 -14.25 38.08
C GLU A 469 -21.11 -14.02 36.58
N LEU A 470 -20.25 -14.36 35.63
CA LEU A 470 -20.55 -14.29 34.20
C LEU A 470 -21.60 -15.32 33.76
N LEU A 471 -21.53 -16.51 34.31
CA LEU A 471 -22.40 -17.63 33.95
C LEU A 471 -23.69 -17.70 34.82
N THR A 472 -23.82 -16.86 35.84
CA THR A 472 -25.03 -16.75 36.66
C THR A 472 -25.95 -15.63 36.10
N PRO A 473 -27.24 -15.91 35.83
CA PRO A 473 -28.19 -14.87 35.46
C PRO A 473 -28.30 -13.79 36.53
N GLY A 474 -28.16 -12.52 36.14
CA GLY A 474 -28.17 -11.40 37.06
C GLY A 474 -26.88 -11.16 37.85
N GLY A 475 -25.83 -11.89 37.59
CA GLY A 475 -24.48 -11.65 38.13
C GLY A 475 -23.80 -10.42 37.52
N LEU A 476 -22.69 -10.56 36.81
CA LEU A 476 -22.04 -9.43 36.15
C LEU A 476 -22.89 -8.78 35.05
N PHE A 477 -23.65 -9.56 34.28
CA PHE A 477 -24.60 -9.04 33.30
C PHE A 477 -26.04 -9.18 33.75
N ALA A 478 -26.90 -8.24 33.35
CA ALA A 478 -28.33 -8.28 33.62
C ALA A 478 -28.94 -9.62 33.15
N ALA A 479 -30.02 -10.07 33.81
CA ALA A 479 -30.59 -11.40 33.58
C ALA A 479 -31.15 -11.59 32.15
N ASP A 480 -31.58 -10.51 31.50
CA ASP A 480 -32.12 -10.48 30.13
C ASP A 480 -31.02 -10.51 29.04
N ARG A 481 -29.78 -10.24 29.40
CA ARG A 481 -28.66 -10.30 28.44
C ARG A 481 -28.16 -11.76 28.28
N THR A 482 -27.98 -12.15 27.03
CA THR A 482 -27.37 -13.46 26.69
C THR A 482 -25.86 -13.38 26.77
N VAL A 483 -25.23 -14.30 27.49
CA VAL A 483 -23.77 -14.34 27.67
C VAL A 483 -23.22 -15.70 27.25
N VAL A 484 -22.27 -15.68 26.32
CA VAL A 484 -21.52 -16.88 25.90
C VAL A 484 -20.07 -16.70 26.29
N VAL A 485 -19.51 -17.64 27.03
CA VAL A 485 -18.14 -17.58 27.53
C VAL A 485 -17.34 -18.74 27.01
N ALA A 486 -16.26 -18.49 26.29
CA ALA A 486 -15.25 -19.51 26.00
C ALA A 486 -14.26 -19.59 27.16
N THR A 487 -14.03 -20.79 27.66
CA THR A 487 -13.14 -21.04 28.80
C THR A 487 -12.55 -22.43 28.74
N HIS A 488 -11.49 -22.67 29.50
CA HIS A 488 -10.88 -24.02 29.63
C HIS A 488 -11.58 -24.90 30.67
N HIS A 489 -12.19 -24.30 31.66
CA HIS A 489 -12.87 -25.03 32.76
C HIS A 489 -14.15 -24.32 33.18
N LEU A 490 -15.04 -25.07 33.80
CA LEU A 490 -16.26 -24.55 34.41
C LEU A 490 -16.10 -24.56 35.94
N PRO A 491 -16.45 -23.46 36.65
CA PRO A 491 -16.41 -23.43 38.11
C PRO A 491 -17.30 -24.48 38.75
N ALA A 492 -16.88 -24.99 39.88
CA ALA A 492 -17.69 -25.95 40.64
C ALA A 492 -19.02 -25.29 41.09
N GLY A 493 -20.15 -25.98 40.85
CA GLY A 493 -21.48 -25.48 41.21
C GLY A 493 -22.15 -24.53 40.19
N VAL A 494 -21.55 -24.24 39.07
CA VAL A 494 -22.21 -23.50 37.99
C VAL A 494 -22.90 -24.52 37.06
N ASP A 495 -24.24 -24.43 37.02
CA ASP A 495 -25.08 -25.21 36.11
C ASP A 495 -25.50 -24.36 34.92
N CYS A 496 -24.83 -24.52 33.77
CA CYS A 496 -25.18 -23.86 32.53
C CYS A 496 -24.97 -24.77 31.31
N PRO A 497 -25.72 -24.62 30.23
CA PRO A 497 -25.48 -25.32 28.98
C PRO A 497 -24.04 -25.19 28.52
N THR A 498 -23.48 -26.29 28.00
CA THR A 498 -22.09 -26.35 27.56
C THR A 498 -21.96 -26.85 26.14
N ILE A 499 -21.12 -26.25 25.34
CA ILE A 499 -20.65 -26.76 24.04
C ILE A 499 -19.18 -27.16 24.21
N ARG A 500 -18.84 -28.39 23.88
CA ARG A 500 -17.44 -28.88 23.93
C ARG A 500 -16.82 -28.84 22.55
N CYS A 501 -15.76 -28.09 22.39
CA CYS A 501 -14.91 -28.08 21.21
C CYS A 501 -13.83 -29.17 21.35
N ALA A 502 -13.86 -30.17 20.48
CA ALA A 502 -12.81 -31.21 20.43
C ALA A 502 -11.55 -30.62 19.77
N ALA A 503 -10.37 -31.03 20.26
CA ALA A 503 -9.12 -30.68 19.59
C ALA A 503 -9.13 -31.24 18.15
N LEU A 504 -8.89 -30.37 17.17
CA LEU A 504 -8.66 -30.81 15.80
C LEU A 504 -7.38 -31.65 15.77
N PRO A 505 -7.38 -32.83 15.12
CA PRO A 505 -6.15 -33.60 14.96
C PRO A 505 -5.11 -32.72 14.28
N ARG A 506 -3.92 -32.60 14.88
CA ARG A 506 -2.78 -31.92 14.23
C ARG A 506 -2.58 -32.62 12.88
N ARG A 507 -2.60 -31.85 11.77
CA ARG A 507 -2.06 -32.33 10.51
C ARG A 507 -0.60 -32.68 10.80
N SER A 508 -0.26 -33.97 10.71
CA SER A 508 1.11 -34.41 10.58
C SER A 508 1.62 -33.80 9.28
N ASP A 509 2.58 -32.88 9.38
CA ASP A 509 3.34 -32.42 8.24
C ASP A 509 4.04 -33.64 7.61
N GLU A 510 3.58 -34.04 6.41
CA GLU A 510 4.33 -34.82 5.45
C GLU A 510 5.07 -33.88 4.50
#